data_e9d83634b38fad0b21e39e882fa7935b
#
_entry.id   e9d83634b38fad0b21e39e882fa7935b
#
_cell.length_a   1.000
_cell.length_b   1.000
_cell.length_c   1.000
_cell.angle_alpha   90.00
_cell.angle_beta   90.00
_cell.angle_gamma   90.00
#
_symmetry.space_group_name_H-M   'P 1'
#
loop_
_entity.id
_entity.type
_entity.pdbx_description
1 polymer ?
#
loop_
_entity_poly.entity_id
_entity_poly.type
_entity_poly.pdbx_seq_one_letter_code
_entity_poly.pdbx_strand_id
1 'polypeptide(L)'
;MTLVVAVVAVVALLAAYVTWTAGRLDRMHARVDAAWAGLDGQLVRRAAAARALLAQLPTGSARSALDAAASAVLDAGLAGREAVENDLSRALKAAAAMAPDDTSLGELETASTRVGLARSFHNTAVTDTRALRRRRLPRALRLAGHRDLPAYFNIDDTALPPHDSAPPRRTVSG
;
A
#
# COMPACT_ATOMS: atom_id res chain seq x y z
N MET A 1 -24.07 52.34 2.62
CA MET A 1 -22.90 51.90 3.41
C MET A 1 -23.04 50.48 3.91
N THR A 2 -24.14 50.11 4.54
CA THR A 2 -24.40 48.74 5.05
C THR A 2 -24.33 47.63 4.00
N LEU A 3 -24.87 47.86 2.78
CA LEU A 3 -24.79 46.89 1.69
C LEU A 3 -23.33 46.61 1.26
N VAL A 4 -22.50 47.64 1.14
CA VAL A 4 -21.08 47.50 0.74
C VAL A 4 -20.31 46.73 1.80
N VAL A 5 -20.53 47.03 3.09
CA VAL A 5 -19.90 46.30 4.21
C VAL A 5 -20.33 44.85 4.21
N ALA A 6 -21.61 44.55 3.98
CA ALA A 6 -22.10 43.19 3.91
C ALA A 6 -21.50 42.41 2.74
N VAL A 7 -21.38 43.02 1.56
CA VAL A 7 -20.73 42.37 0.39
C VAL A 7 -19.26 42.10 0.66
N VAL A 8 -18.52 43.06 1.22
CA VAL A 8 -17.10 42.88 1.57
C VAL A 8 -16.93 41.76 2.59
N ALA A 9 -17.79 41.69 3.61
CA ALA A 9 -17.75 40.62 4.61
C ALA A 9 -18.00 39.24 3.99
N VAL A 10 -18.99 39.12 3.08
CA VAL A 10 -19.25 37.84 2.40
C VAL A 10 -18.09 37.42 1.51
N VAL A 11 -17.48 38.36 0.76
CA VAL A 11 -16.30 38.07 -0.08
C VAL A 11 -15.13 37.63 0.78
N ALA A 12 -14.86 38.28 1.91
CA ALA A 12 -13.80 37.90 2.82
C ALA A 12 -14.01 36.49 3.43
N LEU A 13 -15.23 36.16 3.83
CA LEU A 13 -15.59 34.83 4.33
C LEU A 13 -15.43 33.75 3.27
N LEU A 14 -15.84 34.02 2.04
CA LEU A 14 -15.65 33.11 0.91
C LEU A 14 -14.17 32.89 0.62
N ALA A 15 -13.37 33.95 0.59
CA ALA A 15 -11.92 33.85 0.38
C ALA A 15 -11.26 33.02 1.49
N ALA A 16 -11.59 33.27 2.75
CA ALA A 16 -11.08 32.51 3.89
C ALA A 16 -11.48 31.02 3.79
N TYR A 17 -12.74 30.73 3.44
CA TYR A 17 -13.23 29.37 3.23
C TYR A 17 -12.48 28.65 2.10
N VAL A 18 -12.28 29.33 0.96
CA VAL A 18 -11.54 28.77 -0.20
C VAL A 18 -10.10 28.44 0.19
N THR A 19 -9.40 29.37 0.83
CA THR A 19 -8.02 29.20 1.27
C THR A 19 -7.90 28.04 2.27
N TRP A 20 -8.79 27.98 3.26
CA TRP A 20 -8.82 26.89 4.24
C TRP A 20 -9.06 25.53 3.58
N THR A 21 -10.02 25.46 2.62
CA THR A 21 -10.35 24.22 1.91
C THR A 21 -9.22 23.78 1.00
N ALA A 22 -8.55 24.69 0.30
CA ALA A 22 -7.38 24.41 -0.53
C ALA A 22 -6.25 23.83 0.31
N GLY A 23 -5.90 24.48 1.43
CA GLY A 23 -4.87 23.96 2.34
C GLY A 23 -5.23 22.61 2.98
N ARG A 24 -6.52 22.34 3.22
CA ARG A 24 -6.99 21.02 3.66
C ARG A 24 -6.77 19.96 2.58
N LEU A 25 -7.06 20.30 1.32
CA LEU A 25 -6.90 19.39 0.19
C LEU A 25 -5.42 19.06 -0.06
N ASP A 26 -4.53 20.06 0.05
CA ASP A 26 -3.08 19.84 -0.07
C ASP A 26 -2.57 18.89 1.02
N ARG A 27 -3.03 19.05 2.27
CA ARG A 27 -2.68 18.12 3.34
C ARG A 27 -3.18 16.69 3.08
N MET A 28 -4.35 16.54 2.45
CA MET A 28 -4.87 15.21 2.09
C MET A 28 -4.03 14.56 0.99
N HIS A 29 -3.59 15.30 -0.04
CA HIS A 29 -2.68 14.77 -1.05
C HIS A 29 -1.32 14.39 -0.44
N ALA A 30 -0.74 15.25 0.41
CA ALA A 30 0.50 14.91 1.11
C ALA A 30 0.37 13.65 1.99
N ARG A 31 -0.81 13.43 2.59
CA ARG A 31 -1.10 12.19 3.34
C ARG A 31 -1.14 10.96 2.44
N VAL A 32 -1.73 11.07 1.24
CA VAL A 32 -1.73 9.97 0.26
C VAL A 32 -0.30 9.66 -0.19
N ASP A 33 0.50 10.69 -0.49
CA ASP A 33 1.89 10.54 -0.93
C ASP A 33 2.74 9.87 0.18
N ALA A 34 2.56 10.28 1.43
CA ALA A 34 3.25 9.67 2.58
C ALA A 34 2.81 8.21 2.81
N ALA A 35 1.51 7.93 2.68
CA ALA A 35 0.97 6.58 2.81
C ALA A 35 1.47 5.66 1.68
N TRP A 36 1.59 6.20 0.45
CA TRP A 36 2.21 5.49 -0.66
C TRP A 36 3.67 5.15 -0.39
N ALA A 37 4.48 6.12 0.05
CA ALA A 37 5.89 5.88 0.39
C ALA A 37 6.04 4.81 1.50
N GLY A 38 5.14 4.82 2.49
CA GLY A 38 5.08 3.79 3.52
C GLY A 38 4.75 2.41 2.96
N LEU A 39 3.79 2.31 2.04
CA LEU A 39 3.43 1.07 1.36
C LEU A 39 4.59 0.56 0.50
N ASP A 40 5.19 1.42 -0.32
CA ASP A 40 6.32 1.06 -1.18
C ASP A 40 7.49 0.47 -0.36
N GLY A 41 7.82 1.09 0.78
CA GLY A 41 8.82 0.56 1.70
C GLY A 41 8.48 -0.84 2.23
N GLN A 42 7.20 -1.18 2.46
CA GLN A 42 6.81 -2.54 2.87
C GLN A 42 6.84 -3.54 1.70
N LEU A 43 6.50 -3.10 0.48
CA LEU A 43 6.62 -3.93 -0.72
C LEU A 43 8.08 -4.32 -0.99
N VAL A 44 9.01 -3.38 -0.89
CA VAL A 44 10.45 -3.64 -1.00
C VAL A 44 10.93 -4.62 0.08
N ARG A 45 10.49 -4.46 1.32
CA ARG A 45 10.83 -5.40 2.42
C ARG A 45 10.29 -6.80 2.15
N ARG A 46 9.07 -6.93 1.61
CA ARG A 46 8.51 -8.22 1.22
C ARG A 46 9.35 -8.88 0.12
N ALA A 47 9.76 -8.13 -0.89
CA ALA A 47 10.64 -8.63 -1.94
C ALA A 47 12.01 -9.07 -1.40
N ALA A 48 12.57 -8.34 -0.43
CA ALA A 48 13.81 -8.73 0.25
C ALA A 48 13.66 -10.03 1.05
N ALA A 49 12.54 -10.19 1.80
CA ALA A 49 12.24 -11.44 2.52
C ALA A 49 12.04 -12.62 1.54
N ALA A 50 11.39 -12.37 0.39
CA ALA A 50 11.26 -13.36 -0.68
C ALA A 50 12.63 -13.82 -1.21
N ARG A 51 13.58 -12.91 -1.37
CA ARG A 51 14.95 -13.24 -1.80
C ARG A 51 15.72 -14.02 -0.74
N ALA A 52 15.53 -13.74 0.55
CA ALA A 52 16.13 -14.54 1.61
C ALA A 52 15.67 -15.99 1.57
N LEU A 53 14.39 -16.23 1.23
CA LEU A 53 13.85 -17.57 1.06
C LEU A 53 14.50 -18.35 -0.09
N LEU A 54 15.03 -17.69 -1.13
CA LEU A 54 15.70 -18.35 -2.25
C LEU A 54 16.89 -19.23 -1.82
N ALA A 55 17.60 -18.85 -0.75
CA ALA A 55 18.75 -19.60 -0.28
C ALA A 55 18.36 -21.01 0.22
N GLN A 56 17.12 -21.21 0.60
CA GLN A 56 16.60 -22.45 1.22
C GLN A 56 15.82 -23.33 0.22
N LEU A 57 15.44 -22.75 -0.93
CA LEU A 57 14.69 -23.49 -1.94
C LEU A 57 15.63 -24.39 -2.78
N PRO A 58 15.20 -25.60 -3.11
CA PRO A 58 15.92 -26.42 -4.07
C PRO A 58 15.98 -25.76 -5.44
N THR A 59 17.01 -26.09 -6.23
CA THR A 59 17.08 -25.63 -7.63
C THR A 59 15.90 -26.17 -8.42
N GLY A 60 15.20 -25.27 -9.15
CA GLY A 60 14.02 -25.65 -9.93
C GLY A 60 13.21 -24.45 -10.37
N SER A 61 12.09 -24.73 -11.02
CA SER A 61 11.22 -23.70 -11.61
C SER A 61 10.63 -22.73 -10.57
N ALA A 62 10.25 -23.21 -9.39
CA ALA A 62 9.71 -22.38 -8.32
C ALA A 62 10.73 -21.35 -7.80
N ARG A 63 11.99 -21.78 -7.61
CA ARG A 63 13.09 -20.87 -7.23
C ARG A 63 13.33 -19.82 -8.30
N SER A 64 13.43 -20.23 -9.57
CA SER A 64 13.66 -19.30 -10.68
C SER A 64 12.49 -18.31 -10.85
N ALA A 65 11.24 -18.78 -10.71
CA ALA A 65 10.06 -17.92 -10.76
C ALA A 65 10.05 -16.89 -9.62
N LEU A 66 10.41 -17.30 -8.40
CA LEU A 66 10.48 -16.41 -7.25
C LEU A 66 11.57 -15.35 -7.41
N ASP A 67 12.76 -15.75 -7.89
CA ASP A 67 13.88 -14.82 -8.14
C ASP A 67 13.52 -13.79 -9.19
N ALA A 68 12.94 -14.22 -10.32
CA ALA A 68 12.47 -13.33 -11.37
C ALA A 68 11.40 -12.35 -10.87
N ALA A 69 10.40 -12.86 -10.12
CA ALA A 69 9.33 -12.02 -9.59
C ALA A 69 9.84 -11.01 -8.54
N ALA A 70 10.72 -11.42 -7.63
CA ALA A 70 11.31 -10.53 -6.63
C ALA A 70 12.20 -9.45 -7.27
N SER A 71 12.92 -9.79 -8.34
CA SER A 71 13.72 -8.82 -9.11
C SER A 71 12.81 -7.82 -9.84
N ALA A 72 11.75 -8.29 -10.51
CA ALA A 72 10.80 -7.43 -11.22
C ALA A 72 10.14 -6.40 -10.30
N VAL A 73 9.87 -6.74 -9.05
CA VAL A 73 9.32 -5.79 -8.05
C VAL A 73 10.30 -4.65 -7.77
N LEU A 74 11.60 -4.93 -7.67
CA LEU A 74 12.62 -3.91 -7.38
C LEU A 74 12.85 -2.97 -8.57
N ASP A 75 12.64 -3.46 -9.80
CA ASP A 75 12.82 -2.70 -11.04
C ASP A 75 11.56 -1.96 -11.47
N ALA A 76 10.39 -2.33 -10.90
CA ALA A 76 9.11 -1.77 -11.32
C ALA A 76 8.92 -0.34 -10.82
N GLY A 77 8.57 0.57 -11.76
CA GLY A 77 8.02 1.87 -11.44
C GLY A 77 6.56 1.79 -10.96
N LEU A 78 5.96 2.95 -10.70
CA LEU A 78 4.54 3.07 -10.28
C LEU A 78 3.57 2.39 -11.28
N ALA A 79 3.81 2.59 -12.57
CA ALA A 79 3.03 1.96 -13.62
C ALA A 79 3.36 0.45 -13.67
N GLY A 80 2.35 -0.39 -13.47
CA GLY A 80 2.52 -1.85 -13.48
C GLY A 80 2.91 -2.47 -12.15
N ARG A 81 3.10 -1.67 -11.09
CA ARG A 81 3.47 -2.18 -9.75
C ARG A 81 2.53 -3.26 -9.24
N GLU A 82 1.22 -3.08 -9.42
CA GLU A 82 0.21 -4.07 -9.00
C GLU A 82 0.41 -5.43 -9.70
N ALA A 83 0.75 -5.42 -10.99
CA ALA A 83 0.94 -6.65 -11.75
C ALA A 83 2.14 -7.45 -11.24
N VAL A 84 3.30 -6.80 -11.08
CA VAL A 84 4.52 -7.48 -10.58
C VAL A 84 4.37 -7.94 -9.13
N GLU A 85 3.64 -7.21 -8.30
CA GLU A 85 3.35 -7.61 -6.92
C GLU A 85 2.40 -8.82 -6.87
N ASN A 86 1.45 -8.93 -7.79
CA ASN A 86 0.59 -10.11 -7.93
C ASN A 86 1.40 -11.32 -8.44
N ASP A 87 2.37 -11.10 -9.34
CA ASP A 87 3.28 -12.14 -9.79
C ASP A 87 4.15 -12.65 -8.64
N LEU A 88 4.69 -11.74 -7.82
CA LEU A 88 5.42 -12.09 -6.62
C LEU A 88 4.54 -12.88 -5.64
N SER A 89 3.29 -12.48 -5.42
CA SER A 89 2.36 -13.19 -4.55
C SER A 89 2.12 -14.63 -5.02
N ARG A 90 1.98 -14.86 -6.33
CA ARG A 90 1.84 -16.20 -6.91
C ARG A 90 3.12 -17.05 -6.75
N ALA A 91 4.27 -16.45 -7.03
CA ALA A 91 5.55 -17.14 -6.88
C ALA A 91 5.85 -17.51 -5.42
N LEU A 92 5.50 -16.65 -4.47
CA LEU A 92 5.63 -16.90 -3.04
C LEU A 92 4.75 -18.07 -2.56
N LYS A 93 3.49 -18.13 -3.02
CA LYS A 93 2.60 -19.27 -2.68
C LYS A 93 3.18 -20.61 -3.15
N ALA A 94 3.74 -20.63 -4.38
CA ALA A 94 4.38 -21.83 -4.91
C ALA A 94 5.68 -22.21 -4.15
N ALA A 95 6.48 -21.21 -3.77
CA ALA A 95 7.73 -21.42 -3.06
C ALA A 95 7.51 -21.83 -1.60
N ALA A 96 6.54 -21.26 -0.91
CA ALA A 96 6.22 -21.58 0.48
C ALA A 96 5.84 -23.05 0.67
N ALA A 97 5.17 -23.65 -0.31
CA ALA A 97 4.82 -25.09 -0.30
C ALA A 97 6.04 -26.02 -0.36
N MET A 98 7.23 -25.51 -0.71
CA MET A 98 8.48 -26.27 -0.88
C MET A 98 9.55 -25.89 0.15
N ALA A 99 9.30 -24.88 0.96
CA ALA A 99 10.28 -24.36 1.92
C ALA A 99 10.36 -25.25 3.17
N PRO A 100 11.56 -25.64 3.59
CA PRO A 100 11.75 -26.53 4.74
C PRO A 100 11.82 -25.79 6.09
N ASP A 101 11.96 -24.46 6.11
CA ASP A 101 12.28 -23.70 7.33
C ASP A 101 11.17 -22.73 7.73
N ASP A 102 10.78 -22.85 9.00
CA ASP A 102 9.75 -22.03 9.66
C ASP A 102 10.14 -20.56 9.81
N THR A 103 11.41 -20.27 10.02
CA THR A 103 11.89 -18.93 10.37
C THR A 103 11.74 -17.96 9.20
N SER A 104 12.19 -18.35 8.02
CA SER A 104 12.10 -17.50 6.83
C SER A 104 10.65 -17.36 6.34
N LEU A 105 9.82 -18.37 6.53
CA LEU A 105 8.39 -18.28 6.29
C LEU A 105 7.71 -17.32 7.25
N GLY A 106 8.08 -17.31 8.53
CA GLY A 106 7.56 -16.38 9.54
C GLY A 106 7.95 -14.93 9.25
N GLU A 107 9.18 -14.67 8.78
CA GLU A 107 9.60 -13.34 8.33
C GLU A 107 8.80 -12.85 7.12
N LEU A 108 8.59 -13.74 6.15
CA LEU A 108 7.81 -13.45 4.95
C LEU A 108 6.33 -13.20 5.28
N GLU A 109 5.73 -13.97 6.17
CA GLU A 109 4.37 -13.78 6.66
C GLU A 109 4.23 -12.43 7.37
N THR A 110 5.19 -12.10 8.23
CA THR A 110 5.26 -10.79 8.89
C THR A 110 5.35 -9.65 7.87
N ALA A 111 6.20 -9.76 6.86
CA ALA A 111 6.36 -8.77 5.80
C ALA A 111 5.06 -8.63 4.98
N SER A 112 4.42 -9.75 4.63
CA SER A 112 3.16 -9.77 3.87
C SER A 112 2.01 -9.13 4.66
N THR A 113 1.90 -9.41 5.96
CA THR A 113 0.92 -8.78 6.85
C THR A 113 1.11 -7.27 6.91
N ARG A 114 2.37 -6.80 6.99
CA ARG A 114 2.68 -5.35 6.97
C ARG A 114 2.32 -4.69 5.65
N VAL A 115 2.49 -5.38 4.53
CA VAL A 115 2.02 -4.89 3.21
C VAL A 115 0.50 -4.73 3.21
N GLY A 116 -0.26 -5.73 3.66
CA GLY A 116 -1.73 -5.65 3.74
C GLY A 116 -2.20 -4.46 4.59
N LEU A 117 -1.55 -4.24 5.74
CA LEU A 117 -1.85 -3.10 6.61
C LEU A 117 -1.51 -1.76 5.94
N ALA A 118 -0.33 -1.62 5.36
CA ALA A 118 0.10 -0.39 4.67
C ALA A 118 -0.80 -0.08 3.48
N ARG A 119 -1.23 -1.09 2.70
CA ARG A 119 -2.20 -0.96 1.62
C ARG A 119 -3.55 -0.45 2.12
N SER A 120 -4.03 -0.96 3.24
CA SER A 120 -5.28 -0.49 3.86
C SER A 120 -5.19 0.99 4.23
N PHE A 121 -4.08 1.43 4.84
CA PHE A 121 -3.86 2.84 5.16
C PHE A 121 -3.80 3.73 3.92
N HIS A 122 -3.09 3.29 2.86
CA HIS A 122 -3.02 4.02 1.60
C HIS A 122 -4.42 4.16 0.98
N ASN A 123 -5.16 3.07 0.85
CA ASN A 123 -6.49 3.08 0.25
C ASN A 123 -7.50 3.90 1.07
N THR A 124 -7.37 3.95 2.39
CA THR A 124 -8.15 4.85 3.25
C THR A 124 -7.84 6.32 2.95
N ALA A 125 -6.55 6.69 2.86
CA ALA A 125 -6.15 8.05 2.53
C ALA A 125 -6.66 8.48 1.13
N VAL A 126 -6.63 7.57 0.15
CA VAL A 126 -7.21 7.76 -1.19
C VAL A 126 -8.71 8.01 -1.09
N THR A 127 -9.44 7.19 -0.33
CA THR A 127 -10.90 7.32 -0.14
C THR A 127 -11.27 8.68 0.44
N ASP A 128 -10.59 9.10 1.50
CA ASP A 128 -10.81 10.37 2.18
C ASP A 128 -10.56 11.56 1.24
N THR A 129 -9.47 11.50 0.47
CA THR A 129 -9.10 12.54 -0.50
C THR A 129 -10.13 12.64 -1.61
N ARG A 130 -10.55 11.50 -2.18
CA ARG A 130 -11.60 11.45 -3.22
C ARG A 130 -12.95 11.96 -2.70
N ALA A 131 -13.32 11.62 -1.46
CA ALA A 131 -14.55 12.10 -0.83
C ALA A 131 -14.56 13.62 -0.68
N LEU A 132 -13.43 14.22 -0.26
CA LEU A 132 -13.31 15.68 -0.16
C LEU A 132 -13.41 16.35 -1.53
N ARG A 133 -12.73 15.82 -2.56
CA ARG A 133 -12.76 16.37 -3.94
C ARG A 133 -14.15 16.29 -4.58
N ARG A 134 -15.01 15.35 -4.19
CA ARG A 134 -16.39 15.21 -4.70
C ARG A 134 -17.35 16.25 -4.15
N ARG A 135 -16.99 16.96 -3.07
CA ARG A 135 -17.86 18.01 -2.50
C ARG A 135 -18.08 19.13 -3.52
N ARG A 136 -19.29 19.71 -3.54
CA ARG A 136 -19.74 20.66 -4.57
C ARG A 136 -18.82 21.88 -4.70
N LEU A 137 -18.41 22.49 -3.59
CA LEU A 137 -17.58 23.70 -3.58
C LEU A 137 -16.14 23.46 -4.05
N PRO A 138 -15.37 22.49 -3.50
CA PRO A 138 -14.04 22.18 -4.02
C PRO A 138 -14.04 21.83 -5.51
N ARG A 139 -15.09 21.14 -5.97
CA ARG A 139 -15.26 20.78 -7.38
C ARG A 139 -15.57 21.98 -8.26
N ALA A 140 -16.51 22.84 -7.86
CA ALA A 140 -16.91 24.02 -8.63
C ALA A 140 -15.76 25.03 -8.77
N LEU A 141 -14.97 25.22 -7.72
CA LEU A 141 -13.85 26.15 -7.67
C LEU A 141 -12.53 25.53 -8.15
N ARG A 142 -12.52 24.27 -8.60
CA ARG A 142 -11.33 23.53 -9.05
C ARG A 142 -10.14 23.61 -8.06
N LEU A 143 -10.43 23.57 -6.76
CA LEU A 143 -9.42 23.76 -5.69
C LEU A 143 -8.32 22.70 -5.68
N ALA A 144 -8.54 21.56 -6.31
CA ALA A 144 -7.52 20.52 -6.51
C ALA A 144 -6.52 20.83 -7.63
N GLY A 145 -6.70 21.95 -8.36
CA GLY A 145 -5.90 22.27 -9.52
C GLY A 145 -5.98 21.17 -10.59
N HIS A 146 -4.84 20.87 -11.23
CA HIS A 146 -4.71 19.85 -12.26
C HIS A 146 -4.21 18.50 -11.72
N ARG A 147 -4.14 18.32 -10.37
CA ARG A 147 -3.70 17.06 -9.79
C ARG A 147 -4.71 15.95 -10.11
N ASP A 148 -4.19 14.83 -10.58
CA ASP A 148 -4.99 13.63 -10.84
C ASP A 148 -5.67 13.11 -9.56
N LEU A 149 -6.73 12.34 -9.76
CA LEU A 149 -7.36 11.64 -8.65
C LEU A 149 -6.39 10.54 -8.17
N PRO A 150 -6.06 10.48 -6.87
CA PRO A 150 -5.21 9.42 -6.37
C PRO A 150 -5.85 8.06 -6.67
N ALA A 151 -5.03 7.11 -7.11
CA ALA A 151 -5.44 5.75 -7.43
C ALA A 151 -5.42 4.85 -6.18
N TYR A 152 -6.33 3.88 -6.13
CA TYR A 152 -6.23 2.78 -5.18
C TYR A 152 -5.10 1.85 -5.59
N PHE A 153 -4.57 1.12 -4.64
CA PHE A 153 -3.61 0.06 -4.87
C PHE A 153 -4.25 -1.29 -4.52
N ASN A 154 -4.40 -2.15 -5.54
CA ASN A 154 -5.09 -3.44 -5.41
C ASN A 154 -4.14 -4.57 -5.82
N ILE A 155 -3.75 -5.37 -4.84
CA ILE A 155 -2.96 -6.58 -5.03
C ILE A 155 -3.63 -7.75 -4.33
N ASP A 156 -3.34 -8.97 -4.79
CA ASP A 156 -3.69 -10.20 -4.08
C ASP A 156 -2.70 -10.38 -2.91
N ASP A 157 -3.11 -9.89 -1.76
CA ASP A 157 -2.40 -10.04 -0.49
C ASP A 157 -2.97 -11.19 0.36
N THR A 158 -3.64 -12.14 -0.29
CA THR A 158 -4.11 -13.35 0.40
C THR A 158 -2.94 -13.94 1.17
N ALA A 159 -3.09 -14.03 2.49
CA ALA A 159 -2.07 -14.53 3.39
C ALA A 159 -1.49 -15.85 2.85
N LEU A 160 -0.18 -16.01 2.98
CA LEU A 160 0.44 -17.33 2.81
C LEU A 160 -0.37 -18.32 3.65
N PRO A 161 -0.63 -19.54 3.18
CA PRO A 161 -1.31 -20.54 3.99
C PRO A 161 -0.66 -20.56 5.37
N PRO A 162 -1.45 -20.52 6.45
CA PRO A 162 -0.88 -20.50 7.79
C PRO A 162 0.07 -21.67 7.90
N HIS A 163 1.32 -21.34 8.21
CA HIS A 163 2.31 -22.35 8.51
C HIS A 163 1.86 -23.03 9.81
N ASP A 164 1.57 -24.31 9.71
CA ASP A 164 1.11 -25.12 10.84
C ASP A 164 2.30 -25.28 11.80
N SER A 165 2.50 -24.30 12.68
CA SER A 165 3.39 -24.43 13.83
C SER A 165 2.79 -25.51 14.72
N ALA A 166 3.04 -26.77 14.36
CA ALA A 166 2.68 -27.89 15.20
C ALA A 166 3.27 -27.63 16.58
N PRO A 167 2.47 -27.62 17.65
CA PRO A 167 2.99 -27.41 18.99
C PRO A 167 4.07 -28.48 19.26
N PRO A 168 5.17 -28.12 19.93
CA PRO A 168 6.25 -29.08 20.18
C PRO A 168 5.64 -30.32 20.85
N ARG A 169 5.84 -31.46 20.21
CA ARG A 169 5.41 -32.75 20.78
C ARG A 169 6.04 -32.86 22.16
N ARG A 170 5.22 -32.76 23.21
CA ARG A 170 5.64 -33.12 24.55
C ARG A 170 6.02 -34.58 24.50
N THR A 171 7.30 -34.83 24.52
CA THR A 171 7.82 -36.16 24.85
C THR A 171 7.46 -36.43 26.29
N VAL A 172 6.39 -37.17 26.49
CA VAL A 172 6.07 -37.77 27.79
C VAL A 172 7.08 -38.87 27.95
N SER A 173 8.15 -38.60 28.72
CA SER A 173 9.03 -39.64 29.26
C SER A 173 8.21 -40.36 30.33
N GLY A 174 7.87 -41.63 30.02
CA GLY A 174 7.40 -42.60 31.01
C GLY A 174 8.58 -43.20 31.80
#